data_ae26ced9b42d66a122d0ab7a3f1a2f48
#
_entry.id   ae26ced9b42d66a122d0ab7a3f1a2f48
#
_cell.length_a   1.000
_cell.length_b   1.000
_cell.length_c   1.000
_cell.angle_alpha   90.00
_cell.angle_beta   90.00
_cell.angle_gamma   90.00
#
_symmetry.space_group_name_H-M   'P 1'
#
loop_
_entity.id
_entity.type
_entity.pdbx_description
1 polymer ?
#
loop_
_entity_poly.entity_id
_entity_poly.type
_entity_poly.pdbx_seq_one_letter_code
_entity_poly.pdbx_strand_id
1 'polypeptide(L)'
;MSEALRNFLFTSESVTEGHPDKIADQISDAVLDEVLRQDSKGRVACETLVTTGLAVIAGEITTSAHIEYDKLVRDTIRGVGYDRAKYGYDAETCAVMCTVKRQSPDIAMGVDTGGAGDQGLMFGFACDETEELMPMPIQLAHRLTQRLTDVRKSSKVDFLRPDGKSQVTIEYRDSRPVRVDTVVISSQHSEKVSNADLRDAIAEHVIRPIIPAAMLDNKTKYHINPTGRFVIGGPMGDAGLTGRKIIVDTYGGYSRHGGGAFSGKDPSKVDRSACYMARNIAKNVVRAGLARKVEVQLAYAIGVAEPVSVMAETFGTAAVSDEKITALIREYFPLTPKGIIEALDLRRPIYKDTAAYGHFGRSGPSFTWERTDRADALRKAAGLGTAATVEAAAHR
;
A
#
# COMPACT_ATOMS: atom_id res chain seq x y z
N MET A 1 11.21 -28.78 1.82
CA MET A 1 12.63 -28.32 1.68
C MET A 1 12.88 -27.30 2.77
N SER A 2 14.02 -27.35 3.47
CA SER A 2 14.36 -26.34 4.49
C SER A 2 14.71 -25.00 3.82
N GLU A 3 14.46 -23.90 4.54
CA GLU A 3 14.85 -22.55 4.10
C GLU A 3 16.36 -22.51 3.79
N ALA A 4 16.73 -22.02 2.60
CA ALA A 4 18.12 -21.72 2.30
C ALA A 4 18.51 -20.40 2.98
N LEU A 5 19.31 -20.49 4.04
CA LEU A 5 19.81 -19.31 4.76
C LEU A 5 20.72 -18.47 3.85
N ARG A 6 20.50 -17.15 3.82
CA ARG A 6 21.20 -16.22 2.93
C ARG A 6 21.63 -14.95 3.65
N ASN A 7 22.77 -14.41 3.22
CA ASN A 7 23.23 -13.08 3.59
C ASN A 7 23.09 -12.15 2.38
N PHE A 8 22.36 -11.05 2.53
CA PHE A 8 22.12 -10.10 1.44
C PHE A 8 21.70 -8.73 1.97
N LEU A 9 21.75 -7.73 1.10
CA LEU A 9 21.11 -6.44 1.32
C LEU A 9 19.81 -6.39 0.52
N PHE A 10 18.73 -5.87 1.14
CA PHE A 10 17.47 -5.65 0.46
C PHE A 10 16.98 -4.23 0.69
N THR A 11 16.46 -3.62 -0.37
CA THR A 11 16.05 -2.22 -0.38
C THR A 11 14.61 -2.08 -0.82
N SER A 12 13.85 -1.26 -0.07
CA SER A 12 12.51 -0.79 -0.48
C SER A 12 12.44 0.72 -0.39
N GLU A 13 11.55 1.30 -1.18
CA GLU A 13 11.28 2.75 -1.17
C GLU A 13 9.81 3.04 -0.88
N SER A 14 9.55 4.25 -0.41
CA SER A 14 8.21 4.82 -0.26
C SER A 14 8.22 6.30 -0.62
N VAL A 15 7.02 6.86 -0.82
CA VAL A 15 6.84 8.26 -1.14
C VAL A 15 5.76 8.90 -0.25
N THR A 16 5.84 10.22 -0.05
CA THR A 16 4.85 10.96 0.72
C THR A 16 3.52 11.10 -0.03
N GLU A 17 2.48 11.51 0.66
CA GLU A 17 1.18 11.86 0.07
C GLU A 17 1.27 12.98 -0.99
N GLY A 18 2.32 13.81 -0.92
CA GLY A 18 2.56 14.92 -1.84
C GLY A 18 3.33 14.54 -3.11
N HIS A 19 3.74 13.29 -3.26
CA HIS A 19 4.32 12.80 -4.51
C HIS A 19 3.26 12.82 -5.63
N PRO A 20 3.57 13.24 -6.86
CA PRO A 20 2.58 13.39 -7.95
C PRO A 20 1.72 12.15 -8.17
N ASP A 21 2.31 10.95 -8.24
CA ASP A 21 1.57 9.71 -8.43
C ASP A 21 0.61 9.45 -7.24
N LYS A 22 1.01 9.79 -6.00
CA LYS A 22 0.15 9.60 -4.82
C LYS A 22 -0.94 10.65 -4.70
N ILE A 23 -0.75 11.85 -5.24
CA ILE A 23 -1.84 12.81 -5.41
C ILE A 23 -2.89 12.24 -6.36
N ALA A 24 -2.46 11.67 -7.49
CA ALA A 24 -3.36 11.05 -8.46
C ALA A 24 -4.14 9.88 -7.84
N ASP A 25 -3.47 9.01 -7.07
CA ASP A 25 -4.11 7.92 -6.34
C ASP A 25 -5.15 8.42 -5.32
N GLN A 26 -4.80 9.45 -4.54
CA GLN A 26 -5.71 10.05 -3.55
C GLN A 26 -6.94 10.71 -4.19
N ILE A 27 -6.80 11.35 -5.34
CA ILE A 27 -7.93 11.92 -6.07
C ILE A 27 -8.83 10.79 -6.57
N SER A 28 -8.28 9.76 -7.21
CA SER A 28 -9.04 8.63 -7.72
C SER A 28 -9.79 7.86 -6.63
N ASP A 29 -9.15 7.63 -5.47
CA ASP A 29 -9.80 6.98 -4.34
C ASP A 29 -10.79 7.91 -3.61
N ALA A 30 -10.59 9.23 -3.63
CA ALA A 30 -11.59 10.17 -3.12
C ALA A 30 -12.87 10.15 -3.97
N VAL A 31 -12.75 10.01 -5.30
CA VAL A 31 -13.91 9.81 -6.19
C VAL A 31 -14.63 8.51 -5.85
N LEU A 32 -13.90 7.41 -5.67
CA LEU A 32 -14.47 6.13 -5.27
C LEU A 32 -15.21 6.23 -3.92
N ASP A 33 -14.61 6.84 -2.92
CA ASP A 33 -15.23 7.00 -1.60
C ASP A 33 -16.50 7.86 -1.65
N GLU A 34 -16.52 8.91 -2.48
CA GLU A 34 -17.71 9.73 -2.65
C GLU A 34 -18.85 8.96 -3.33
N VAL A 35 -18.52 8.14 -4.34
CA VAL A 35 -19.50 7.24 -4.95
C VAL A 35 -20.07 6.27 -3.91
N LEU A 36 -19.22 5.54 -3.18
CA LEU A 36 -19.65 4.52 -2.22
C LEU A 36 -20.43 5.08 -1.04
N ARG A 37 -20.19 6.35 -0.66
CA ARG A 37 -20.97 7.03 0.39
C ARG A 37 -22.43 7.21 0.01
N GLN A 38 -22.72 7.49 -1.26
CA GLN A 38 -24.05 7.74 -1.80
C GLN A 38 -24.67 6.49 -2.43
N ASP A 39 -23.85 5.62 -3.02
CA ASP A 39 -24.24 4.43 -3.76
C ASP A 39 -23.25 3.29 -3.50
N SER A 40 -23.54 2.46 -2.51
CA SER A 40 -22.66 1.33 -2.11
C SER A 40 -22.50 0.26 -3.20
N LYS A 41 -23.29 0.30 -4.27
CA LYS A 41 -23.18 -0.59 -5.43
C LYS A 41 -22.60 0.08 -6.65
N GLY A 42 -22.21 1.36 -6.54
CA GLY A 42 -21.58 2.11 -7.61
C GLY A 42 -20.32 1.40 -8.15
N ARG A 43 -20.13 1.47 -9.46
CA ARG A 43 -18.97 0.91 -10.15
C ARG A 43 -18.07 2.05 -10.59
N VAL A 44 -16.81 1.93 -10.22
CA VAL A 44 -15.81 2.97 -10.44
C VAL A 44 -14.55 2.37 -11.02
N ALA A 45 -14.12 2.92 -12.14
CA ALA A 45 -12.79 2.82 -12.70
C ALA A 45 -12.34 4.26 -12.99
N CYS A 46 -11.66 4.88 -12.05
CA CYS A 46 -11.29 6.29 -12.08
C CYS A 46 -9.78 6.43 -12.10
N GLU A 47 -9.25 7.08 -13.11
CA GLU A 47 -7.84 7.39 -13.27
C GLU A 47 -7.64 8.90 -13.26
N THR A 48 -6.53 9.34 -12.69
CA THR A 48 -6.16 10.75 -12.56
C THR A 48 -4.76 10.97 -13.10
N LEU A 49 -4.59 12.04 -13.86
CA LEU A 49 -3.29 12.61 -14.22
C LEU A 49 -3.16 13.96 -13.55
N VAL A 50 -2.01 14.22 -12.94
CA VAL A 50 -1.64 15.54 -12.41
C VAL A 50 -0.33 16.00 -13.01
N THR A 51 -0.24 17.30 -13.31
CA THR A 51 0.97 17.96 -13.80
C THR A 51 0.91 19.43 -13.41
N THR A 52 1.88 20.25 -13.82
CA THR A 52 1.91 21.68 -13.49
C THR A 52 0.57 22.36 -13.80
N GLY A 53 -0.08 22.85 -12.75
CA GLY A 53 -1.33 23.62 -12.88
C GLY A 53 -2.56 22.86 -13.41
N LEU A 54 -2.51 21.51 -13.50
CA LEU A 54 -3.60 20.72 -14.11
C LEU A 54 -3.84 19.41 -13.37
N ALA A 55 -5.11 19.07 -13.17
CA ALA A 55 -5.57 17.72 -12.82
C ALA A 55 -6.60 17.26 -13.87
N VAL A 56 -6.44 16.06 -14.39
CA VAL A 56 -7.37 15.42 -15.33
C VAL A 56 -7.91 14.16 -14.70
N ILE A 57 -9.23 14.03 -14.61
CA ILE A 57 -9.94 12.82 -14.20
C ILE A 57 -10.53 12.16 -15.43
N ALA A 58 -10.28 10.88 -15.61
CA ALA A 58 -10.81 10.08 -16.70
C ALA A 58 -11.27 8.72 -16.18
N GLY A 59 -12.13 8.05 -16.93
CA GLY A 59 -12.54 6.68 -16.63
C GLY A 59 -14.03 6.42 -16.82
N GLU A 60 -14.48 5.30 -16.28
CA GLU A 60 -15.85 4.82 -16.38
C GLU A 60 -16.48 4.69 -14.99
N ILE A 61 -17.58 5.39 -14.78
CA ILE A 61 -18.34 5.36 -13.53
C ILE A 61 -19.83 5.11 -13.83
N THR A 62 -20.38 4.07 -13.21
CA THR A 62 -21.82 3.76 -13.25
C THR A 62 -22.33 3.85 -11.82
N THR A 63 -23.11 4.89 -11.53
CA THR A 63 -23.65 5.17 -10.21
C THR A 63 -24.90 6.03 -10.28
N SER A 64 -25.69 6.01 -9.20
CA SER A 64 -26.75 6.99 -8.93
C SER A 64 -26.26 8.19 -8.13
N ALA A 65 -25.00 8.20 -7.67
CA ALA A 65 -24.40 9.28 -6.89
C ALA A 65 -24.20 10.55 -7.75
N HIS A 66 -24.30 11.70 -7.12
CA HIS A 66 -23.92 12.98 -7.69
C HIS A 66 -22.54 13.41 -7.18
N ILE A 67 -21.58 13.58 -8.07
CA ILE A 67 -20.18 13.86 -7.71
C ILE A 67 -19.79 15.27 -8.17
N GLU A 68 -19.39 16.12 -7.23
CA GLU A 68 -18.78 17.42 -7.49
C GLU A 68 -17.26 17.26 -7.70
N TYR A 69 -16.86 16.80 -8.87
CA TYR A 69 -15.46 16.46 -9.18
C TYR A 69 -14.48 17.61 -8.91
N ASP A 70 -14.81 18.84 -9.35
CA ASP A 70 -13.94 20.01 -9.14
C ASP A 70 -13.66 20.25 -7.66
N LYS A 71 -14.70 20.26 -6.84
CA LYS A 71 -14.57 20.45 -5.38
C LYS A 71 -13.75 19.35 -4.75
N LEU A 72 -14.02 18.09 -5.10
CA LEU A 72 -13.36 16.91 -4.53
C LEU A 72 -11.86 16.91 -4.85
N VAL A 73 -11.48 17.26 -6.09
CA VAL A 73 -10.07 17.38 -6.50
C VAL A 73 -9.37 18.46 -5.69
N ARG A 74 -9.96 19.68 -5.61
CA ARG A 74 -9.38 20.80 -4.87
C ARG A 74 -9.22 20.50 -3.39
N ASP A 75 -10.23 19.89 -2.77
CA ASP A 75 -10.17 19.50 -1.36
C ASP A 75 -9.08 18.45 -1.10
N THR A 76 -8.86 17.52 -2.03
CA THR A 76 -7.78 16.55 -1.94
C THR A 76 -6.40 17.21 -2.05
N ILE A 77 -6.20 18.07 -3.05
CA ILE A 77 -4.95 18.80 -3.28
C ILE A 77 -4.63 19.71 -2.07
N ARG A 78 -5.64 20.40 -1.54
CA ARG A 78 -5.50 21.27 -0.34
C ARG A 78 -5.13 20.44 0.89
N GLY A 79 -5.77 19.28 1.10
CA GLY A 79 -5.49 18.37 2.21
C GLY A 79 -4.07 17.83 2.21
N VAL A 80 -3.48 17.64 1.04
CA VAL A 80 -2.05 17.27 0.89
C VAL A 80 -1.12 18.44 1.23
N GLY A 81 -1.58 19.70 1.08
CA GLY A 81 -0.81 20.90 1.41
C GLY A 81 -0.26 21.68 0.21
N TYR A 82 -0.82 21.47 -0.98
CA TYR A 82 -0.59 22.33 -2.15
C TYR A 82 -1.62 23.45 -2.14
N ASP A 83 -1.37 24.45 -1.29
CA ASP A 83 -2.26 25.57 -0.98
C ASP A 83 -1.71 26.95 -1.40
N ARG A 84 -0.64 26.95 -2.19
CA ARG A 84 0.06 28.19 -2.59
C ARG A 84 0.59 28.11 -4.01
N ALA A 85 0.27 29.11 -4.81
CA ALA A 85 0.68 29.23 -6.21
C ALA A 85 2.21 29.10 -6.43
N LYS A 86 3.04 29.54 -5.46
CA LYS A 86 4.50 29.43 -5.55
C LYS A 86 5.03 27.98 -5.57
N TYR A 87 4.20 26.99 -5.23
CA TYR A 87 4.58 25.58 -5.36
C TYR A 87 4.39 25.05 -6.79
N GLY A 88 3.90 25.89 -7.72
CA GLY A 88 3.61 25.51 -9.11
C GLY A 88 2.43 24.55 -9.25
N TYR A 89 1.79 24.21 -8.15
CA TYR A 89 0.56 23.42 -8.06
C TYR A 89 -0.21 23.90 -6.84
N ASP A 90 -1.49 24.26 -7.04
CA ASP A 90 -2.28 24.96 -6.05
C ASP A 90 -3.76 24.59 -6.21
N ALA A 91 -4.37 24.20 -5.10
CA ALA A 91 -5.77 23.79 -5.04
C ALA A 91 -6.76 24.84 -5.57
N GLU A 92 -6.46 26.14 -5.41
CA GLU A 92 -7.37 27.23 -5.86
C GLU A 92 -7.25 27.52 -7.35
N THR A 93 -6.04 27.43 -7.90
CA THR A 93 -5.72 27.94 -9.24
C THR A 93 -5.48 26.86 -10.29
N CYS A 94 -5.32 25.58 -9.91
CA CYS A 94 -5.14 24.52 -10.88
C CYS A 94 -6.40 24.33 -11.74
N ALA A 95 -6.21 24.02 -13.02
CA ALA A 95 -7.29 23.57 -13.89
C ALA A 95 -7.73 22.15 -13.52
N VAL A 96 -9.02 21.90 -13.51
CA VAL A 96 -9.59 20.57 -13.33
C VAL A 96 -10.37 20.19 -14.58
N MET A 97 -9.97 19.11 -15.23
CA MET A 97 -10.66 18.54 -16.37
C MET A 97 -11.27 17.20 -15.99
N CYS A 98 -12.50 16.95 -16.43
CA CYS A 98 -13.21 15.71 -16.17
C CYS A 98 -13.74 15.12 -17.47
N THR A 99 -13.37 13.86 -17.77
CA THR A 99 -13.85 13.08 -18.91
C THR A 99 -14.28 11.69 -18.44
N VAL A 100 -15.30 11.66 -17.59
CA VAL A 100 -15.86 10.42 -17.04
C VAL A 100 -17.05 9.99 -17.89
N LYS A 101 -17.11 8.69 -18.24
CA LYS A 101 -18.19 8.07 -19.03
C LYS A 101 -18.88 6.98 -18.22
N ARG A 102 -20.01 6.48 -18.70
CA ARG A 102 -20.61 5.25 -18.18
C ARG A 102 -19.85 4.03 -18.67
N GLN A 103 -19.78 2.99 -17.86
CA GLN A 103 -19.18 1.71 -18.23
C GLN A 103 -19.91 1.08 -19.43
N SER A 104 -19.14 0.41 -20.31
CA SER A 104 -19.69 -0.36 -21.43
C SER A 104 -20.66 -1.46 -20.92
N PRO A 105 -21.80 -1.65 -21.58
CA PRO A 105 -22.72 -2.76 -21.28
C PRO A 105 -22.07 -4.14 -21.41
N ASP A 106 -21.11 -4.31 -22.32
CA ASP A 106 -20.42 -5.59 -22.55
C ASP A 106 -19.58 -6.03 -21.34
N ILE A 107 -18.91 -5.09 -20.67
CA ILE A 107 -18.15 -5.36 -19.45
C ILE A 107 -19.10 -5.66 -18.27
N ALA A 108 -20.26 -5.00 -18.22
CA ALA A 108 -21.24 -5.18 -17.17
C ALA A 108 -21.80 -6.63 -17.12
N MET A 109 -21.99 -7.29 -18.28
CA MET A 109 -22.55 -8.66 -18.35
C MET A 109 -21.74 -9.69 -17.57
N GLY A 110 -20.41 -9.63 -17.58
CA GLY A 110 -19.55 -10.57 -16.86
C GLY A 110 -19.60 -10.41 -15.34
N VAL A 111 -19.79 -9.18 -14.86
CA VAL A 111 -19.82 -8.84 -13.43
C VAL A 111 -21.21 -9.06 -12.82
N ASP A 112 -22.29 -8.83 -13.57
CA ASP A 112 -23.67 -8.97 -13.09
C ASP A 112 -24.02 -10.42 -12.73
N THR A 113 -23.34 -11.40 -13.31
CA THR A 113 -23.49 -12.83 -12.99
C THR A 113 -22.69 -13.27 -11.76
N GLY A 114 -21.91 -12.36 -11.12
CA GLY A 114 -21.08 -12.65 -9.95
C GLY A 114 -19.68 -13.17 -10.28
N GLY A 115 -19.31 -13.21 -11.56
CA GLY A 115 -17.96 -13.56 -12.03
C GLY A 115 -16.95 -12.41 -11.85
N ALA A 116 -15.67 -12.72 -12.00
CA ALA A 116 -14.61 -11.71 -12.02
C ALA A 116 -14.78 -10.77 -13.21
N GLY A 117 -14.63 -9.46 -12.97
CA GLY A 117 -14.77 -8.44 -14.00
C GLY A 117 -13.63 -8.40 -15.01
N ASP A 118 -12.53 -9.07 -14.71
CA ASP A 118 -11.35 -9.18 -15.57
C ASP A 118 -10.58 -10.47 -15.24
N GLN A 119 -9.70 -10.86 -16.14
CA GLN A 119 -8.65 -11.84 -15.87
C GLN A 119 -7.52 -11.17 -15.06
N GLY A 120 -6.78 -11.96 -14.28
CA GLY A 120 -5.61 -11.45 -13.59
C GLY A 120 -5.04 -12.42 -12.58
N LEU A 121 -3.85 -12.07 -12.07
CA LEU A 121 -3.19 -12.77 -10.98
C LEU A 121 -2.84 -11.77 -9.87
N MET A 122 -3.12 -12.13 -8.64
CA MET A 122 -3.00 -11.27 -7.47
C MET A 122 -2.14 -11.96 -6.43
N PHE A 123 -1.27 -11.17 -5.79
CA PHE A 123 -0.39 -11.69 -4.75
C PHE A 123 -0.68 -11.06 -3.40
N GLY A 124 -0.62 -11.90 -2.37
CA GLY A 124 -0.57 -11.52 -0.97
C GLY A 124 0.69 -12.05 -0.34
N PHE A 125 1.24 -11.30 0.63
CA PHE A 125 2.44 -11.69 1.32
C PHE A 125 2.36 -11.35 2.81
N ALA A 126 3.02 -12.16 3.64
CA ALA A 126 3.29 -11.86 5.05
C ALA A 126 4.59 -12.54 5.49
N CYS A 127 5.28 -11.93 6.45
CA CYS A 127 6.44 -12.49 7.12
C CYS A 127 6.54 -12.00 8.57
N ASP A 128 7.32 -12.70 9.39
CA ASP A 128 7.50 -12.43 10.82
C ASP A 128 8.59 -11.39 11.14
N GLU A 129 8.84 -10.44 10.22
CA GLU A 129 9.90 -9.44 10.39
C GLU A 129 9.46 -8.20 11.17
N THR A 130 8.16 -7.89 11.19
CA THR A 130 7.56 -6.76 11.91
C THR A 130 6.26 -7.20 12.59
N GLU A 131 5.77 -6.41 13.54
CA GLU A 131 4.49 -6.66 14.23
C GLU A 131 3.30 -6.71 13.28
N GLU A 132 3.36 -5.90 12.21
CA GLU A 132 2.35 -5.86 11.17
C GLU A 132 2.43 -7.05 10.21
N LEU A 133 3.42 -7.92 10.39
CA LEU A 133 3.74 -9.03 9.50
C LEU A 133 4.04 -8.57 8.06
N MET A 134 4.84 -7.51 7.97
CA MET A 134 5.34 -6.92 6.73
C MET A 134 6.86 -7.09 6.61
N PRO A 135 7.42 -7.08 5.39
CA PRO A 135 8.86 -6.94 5.20
C PRO A 135 9.37 -5.63 5.82
N MET A 136 10.45 -5.72 6.59
CA MET A 136 10.99 -4.58 7.34
C MET A 136 11.40 -3.38 6.46
N PRO A 137 12.04 -3.56 5.28
CA PRO A 137 12.46 -2.42 4.45
C PRO A 137 11.30 -1.53 4.04
N ILE A 138 10.21 -2.10 3.53
CA ILE A 138 9.05 -1.32 3.09
C ILE A 138 8.29 -0.71 4.27
N GLN A 139 8.16 -1.43 5.37
CA GLN A 139 7.48 -0.92 6.56
C GLN A 139 8.20 0.30 7.14
N LEU A 140 9.53 0.25 7.25
CA LEU A 140 10.32 1.41 7.68
C LEU A 140 10.26 2.56 6.67
N ALA A 141 10.29 2.26 5.37
CA ALA A 141 10.18 3.28 4.34
C ALA A 141 8.82 4.02 4.42
N HIS A 142 7.71 3.30 4.60
CA HIS A 142 6.40 3.92 4.83
C HIS A 142 6.35 4.78 6.08
N ARG A 143 6.84 4.28 7.21
CA ARG A 143 6.89 5.03 8.47
C ARG A 143 7.72 6.32 8.34
N LEU A 144 8.82 6.30 7.60
CA LEU A 144 9.64 7.49 7.36
C LEU A 144 8.91 8.54 6.52
N THR A 145 8.23 8.15 5.43
CA THR A 145 7.46 9.09 4.60
C THR A 145 6.23 9.63 5.33
N GLN A 146 5.55 8.80 6.11
CA GLN A 146 4.46 9.26 6.97
C GLN A 146 4.98 10.27 8.01
N ARG A 147 6.11 9.98 8.66
CA ARG A 147 6.72 10.88 9.63
C ARG A 147 7.15 12.21 9.02
N LEU A 148 7.68 12.22 7.78
CA LEU A 148 7.95 13.45 7.03
C LEU A 148 6.70 14.32 6.91
N THR A 149 5.57 13.72 6.57
CA THR A 149 4.29 14.41 6.48
C THR A 149 3.80 14.93 7.84
N ASP A 150 3.90 14.13 8.90
CA ASP A 150 3.47 14.52 10.25
C ASP A 150 4.25 15.73 10.77
N VAL A 151 5.58 15.73 10.61
CA VAL A 151 6.39 16.86 11.07
C VAL A 151 6.20 18.12 10.23
N ARG A 152 5.87 17.99 8.94
CA ARG A 152 5.48 19.07 8.06
C ARG A 152 4.11 19.66 8.46
N LYS A 153 3.08 18.82 8.57
CA LYS A 153 1.69 19.26 8.88
C LYS A 153 1.57 19.84 10.29
N SER A 154 2.34 19.33 11.24
CA SER A 154 2.41 19.90 12.59
C SER A 154 3.24 21.19 12.71
N SER A 155 3.82 21.65 11.61
CA SER A 155 4.74 22.79 11.56
C SER A 155 5.98 22.64 12.46
N LYS A 156 6.30 21.42 12.91
CA LYS A 156 7.49 21.15 13.70
C LYS A 156 8.78 21.42 12.89
N VAL A 157 8.69 21.18 11.57
CA VAL A 157 9.73 21.51 10.59
C VAL A 157 9.05 22.29 9.46
N ASP A 158 8.93 23.60 9.61
CA ASP A 158 8.12 24.50 8.78
C ASP A 158 8.66 24.73 7.36
N PHE A 159 9.92 24.41 7.13
CA PHE A 159 10.55 24.50 5.81
C PHE A 159 10.32 23.28 4.92
N LEU A 160 9.76 22.17 5.42
CA LEU A 160 9.40 21.02 4.59
C LEU A 160 8.20 21.33 3.68
N ARG A 161 8.15 20.66 2.54
CA ARG A 161 7.11 20.77 1.52
C ARG A 161 6.50 19.40 1.25
N PRO A 162 5.35 19.29 0.53
CA PRO A 162 4.59 18.05 0.47
C PRO A 162 5.30 16.87 -0.19
N ASP A 163 6.13 17.09 -1.21
CA ASP A 163 6.80 16.01 -1.94
C ASP A 163 8.02 15.47 -1.20
N GLY A 164 8.15 14.15 -1.21
CA GLY A 164 9.29 13.49 -0.59
C GLY A 164 9.29 11.99 -0.83
N LYS A 165 10.47 11.40 -0.65
CA LYS A 165 10.73 9.97 -0.81
C LYS A 165 11.61 9.47 0.32
N SER A 166 11.45 8.20 0.65
CA SER A 166 12.36 7.45 1.52
C SER A 166 12.80 6.17 0.83
N GLN A 167 13.99 5.70 1.17
CA GLN A 167 14.48 4.39 0.79
C GLN A 167 15.25 3.80 1.98
N VAL A 168 15.00 2.54 2.29
CA VAL A 168 15.65 1.83 3.39
C VAL A 168 16.29 0.56 2.88
N THR A 169 17.58 0.39 3.14
CA THR A 169 18.32 -0.83 2.87
C THR A 169 18.59 -1.56 4.18
N ILE A 170 18.15 -2.81 4.27
CA ILE A 170 18.34 -3.70 5.41
C ILE A 170 19.39 -4.74 5.08
N GLU A 171 20.31 -4.98 6.00
CA GLU A 171 21.22 -6.13 5.96
C GLU A 171 20.50 -7.34 6.58
N TYR A 172 20.52 -8.44 5.84
CA TYR A 172 20.00 -9.74 6.26
C TYR A 172 21.17 -10.69 6.49
N ARG A 173 21.15 -11.42 7.61
CA ARG A 173 22.02 -12.58 7.89
C ARG A 173 21.14 -13.77 8.21
N ASP A 174 21.49 -14.90 7.62
CA ASP A 174 20.71 -16.11 7.76
C ASP A 174 19.21 -15.89 7.50
N SER A 175 18.92 -15.11 6.46
CA SER A 175 17.56 -14.69 6.06
C SER A 175 16.77 -13.90 7.14
N ARG A 176 17.46 -13.27 8.11
CA ARG A 176 16.88 -12.41 9.14
C ARG A 176 17.39 -10.98 9.05
N PRO A 177 16.53 -9.98 9.22
CA PRO A 177 16.96 -8.59 9.25
C PRO A 177 17.80 -8.34 10.50
N VAL A 178 18.99 -7.74 10.36
CA VAL A 178 19.91 -7.53 11.49
C VAL A 178 20.26 -6.07 11.73
N ARG A 179 20.31 -5.23 10.69
CA ARG A 179 20.61 -3.80 10.81
C ARG A 179 20.15 -3.01 9.60
N VAL A 180 19.98 -1.71 9.79
CA VAL A 180 19.81 -0.77 8.67
C VAL A 180 21.18 -0.42 8.12
N ASP A 181 21.42 -0.77 6.84
CA ASP A 181 22.66 -0.41 6.15
C ASP A 181 22.63 1.03 5.64
N THR A 182 21.52 1.41 4.99
CA THR A 182 21.41 2.72 4.35
C THR A 182 20.00 3.30 4.49
N VAL A 183 19.92 4.58 4.80
CA VAL A 183 18.69 5.39 4.77
C VAL A 183 18.86 6.52 3.76
N VAL A 184 17.96 6.61 2.80
CA VAL A 184 17.86 7.73 1.86
C VAL A 184 16.58 8.49 2.12
N ILE A 185 16.66 9.81 2.30
CA ILE A 185 15.51 10.71 2.38
C ILE A 185 15.70 11.82 1.36
N SER A 186 14.72 11.99 0.48
CA SER A 186 14.61 13.16 -0.38
C SER A 186 13.35 13.92 0.00
N SER A 187 13.47 15.14 0.47
CA SER A 187 12.34 15.95 0.90
C SER A 187 12.35 17.31 0.22
N GLN A 188 11.25 17.68 -0.39
CA GLN A 188 11.04 19.02 -0.90
C GLN A 188 11.07 20.02 0.26
N HIS A 189 11.71 21.17 0.05
CA HIS A 189 11.93 22.16 1.10
C HIS A 189 11.86 23.60 0.60
N SER A 190 11.80 24.53 1.54
CA SER A 190 11.92 25.97 1.26
C SER A 190 13.34 26.31 0.75
N GLU A 191 13.42 27.23 -0.18
CA GLU A 191 14.72 27.73 -0.68
C GLU A 191 15.59 28.45 0.38
N LYS A 192 14.98 28.80 1.53
CA LYS A 192 15.65 29.59 2.59
C LYS A 192 16.42 28.73 3.59
N VAL A 193 16.21 27.42 3.63
CA VAL A 193 16.87 26.52 4.58
C VAL A 193 18.24 26.11 4.05
N SER A 194 19.24 26.05 4.90
CA SER A 194 20.55 25.49 4.56
C SER A 194 20.49 23.95 4.46
N ASN A 195 21.39 23.36 3.67
CA ASN A 195 21.48 21.91 3.58
C ASN A 195 21.88 21.25 4.91
N ALA A 196 22.65 21.94 5.75
CA ALA A 196 23.01 21.44 7.08
C ALA A 196 21.77 21.37 7.99
N ASP A 197 21.04 22.47 8.14
CA ASP A 197 19.84 22.54 8.96
C ASP A 197 18.78 21.54 8.50
N LEU A 198 18.63 21.36 7.17
CA LEU A 198 17.72 20.38 6.59
C LEU A 198 18.11 18.96 7.00
N ARG A 199 19.39 18.60 6.89
CA ARG A 199 19.90 17.27 7.25
C ARG A 199 19.70 16.98 8.74
N ASP A 200 20.08 17.94 9.60
CA ASP A 200 19.97 17.81 11.05
C ASP A 200 18.49 17.63 11.48
N ALA A 201 17.59 18.45 10.94
CA ALA A 201 16.18 18.37 11.23
C ALA A 201 15.54 17.02 10.78
N ILE A 202 15.90 16.52 9.58
CA ILE A 202 15.41 15.22 9.10
C ILE A 202 15.99 14.09 9.95
N ALA A 203 17.28 14.13 10.29
CA ALA A 203 17.89 13.12 11.14
C ALA A 203 17.21 13.05 12.51
N GLU A 204 16.99 14.21 13.15
CA GLU A 204 16.43 14.31 14.50
C GLU A 204 14.92 14.00 14.53
N HIS A 205 14.15 14.61 13.63
CA HIS A 205 12.69 14.58 13.73
C HIS A 205 12.01 13.50 12.88
N VAL A 206 12.74 12.91 11.92
CA VAL A 206 12.19 11.89 11.02
C VAL A 206 12.87 10.54 11.23
N ILE A 207 14.21 10.45 11.12
CA ILE A 207 14.91 9.16 11.11
C ILE A 207 14.96 8.55 12.51
N ARG A 208 15.50 9.28 13.49
CA ARG A 208 15.69 8.77 14.86
C ARG A 208 14.39 8.29 15.56
N PRO A 209 13.23 8.96 15.38
CA PRO A 209 11.99 8.50 16.00
C PRO A 209 11.40 7.23 15.37
N ILE A 210 11.80 6.89 14.15
CA ILE A 210 11.19 5.80 13.38
C ILE A 210 12.06 4.54 13.37
N ILE A 211 13.38 4.68 13.18
CA ILE A 211 14.27 3.52 13.10
C ILE A 211 14.74 3.15 14.50
N PRO A 212 14.49 1.90 14.95
CA PRO A 212 14.94 1.44 16.27
C PRO A 212 16.46 1.64 16.41
N ALA A 213 16.89 2.20 17.54
CA ALA A 213 18.31 2.48 17.81
C ALA A 213 19.18 1.21 17.73
N ALA A 214 18.63 0.06 18.11
CA ALA A 214 19.32 -1.24 18.05
C ALA A 214 19.63 -1.69 16.61
N MET A 215 18.95 -1.12 15.62
CA MET A 215 19.19 -1.41 14.21
C MET A 215 20.15 -0.43 13.53
N LEU A 216 20.62 0.58 14.25
CA LEU A 216 21.57 1.59 13.75
C LEU A 216 22.95 1.34 14.38
N ASP A 217 24.00 1.54 13.58
CA ASP A 217 25.38 1.48 14.04
C ASP A 217 26.26 2.55 13.35
N ASN A 218 27.54 2.56 13.63
CA ASN A 218 28.50 3.49 13.05
C ASN A 218 28.79 3.25 11.55
N LYS A 219 28.28 2.16 10.98
CA LYS A 219 28.39 1.84 9.54
C LYS A 219 27.12 2.21 8.77
N THR A 220 26.04 2.60 9.48
CA THR A 220 24.79 3.03 8.82
C THR A 220 25.04 4.31 8.03
N LYS A 221 24.66 4.30 6.75
CA LYS A 221 24.84 5.41 5.82
C LYS A 221 23.55 6.24 5.74
N TYR A 222 23.69 7.55 5.73
CA TYR A 222 22.58 8.48 5.61
C TYR A 222 22.77 9.37 4.37
N HIS A 223 21.79 9.33 3.45
CA HIS A 223 21.74 10.18 2.27
C HIS A 223 20.51 11.07 2.35
N ILE A 224 20.65 12.28 2.89
CA ILE A 224 19.56 13.23 3.04
C ILE A 224 19.75 14.32 1.98
N ASN A 225 18.80 14.45 1.05
CA ASN A 225 18.87 15.32 -0.12
C ASN A 225 20.27 15.30 -0.76
N PRO A 226 20.73 14.14 -1.27
CA PRO A 226 22.13 13.98 -1.73
C PRO A 226 22.49 14.91 -2.88
N THR A 227 21.51 15.37 -3.68
CA THR A 227 21.70 16.38 -4.75
C THR A 227 21.76 17.80 -4.22
N GLY A 228 21.56 18.02 -2.92
CA GLY A 228 21.65 19.31 -2.23
C GLY A 228 20.38 20.15 -2.27
N ARG A 229 19.70 20.31 -3.40
CA ARG A 229 18.53 21.18 -3.54
C ARG A 229 17.32 20.41 -4.09
N PHE A 230 16.19 20.50 -3.38
CA PHE A 230 14.91 19.97 -3.82
C PHE A 230 13.79 20.96 -3.49
N VAL A 231 13.76 22.10 -4.19
CA VAL A 231 12.79 23.17 -4.00
C VAL A 231 11.60 23.00 -4.97
N ILE A 232 11.88 22.67 -6.22
CA ILE A 232 10.86 22.33 -7.22
C ILE A 232 10.52 20.86 -7.05
N GLY A 233 9.26 20.54 -6.79
CA GLY A 233 8.75 19.20 -6.59
C GLY A 233 7.24 19.14 -6.79
N GLY A 234 6.65 17.99 -6.46
CA GLY A 234 5.24 17.74 -6.74
C GLY A 234 4.91 17.78 -8.23
N PRO A 235 3.65 18.05 -8.62
CA PRO A 235 3.23 18.07 -10.02
C PRO A 235 3.94 19.12 -10.89
N MET A 236 4.60 20.09 -10.28
CA MET A 236 5.48 21.03 -11.01
C MET A 236 6.78 20.38 -11.45
N GLY A 237 7.31 19.44 -10.67
CA GLY A 237 8.58 18.76 -10.93
C GLY A 237 8.43 17.56 -11.87
N ASP A 238 7.34 16.81 -11.72
CA ASP A 238 7.07 15.60 -12.49
C ASP A 238 5.56 15.36 -12.58
N ALA A 239 5.11 14.74 -13.67
CA ALA A 239 3.71 14.34 -13.81
C ALA A 239 3.39 13.09 -13.00
N GLY A 240 2.19 13.05 -12.41
CA GLY A 240 1.68 11.89 -11.67
C GLY A 240 0.50 11.24 -12.35
N LEU A 241 0.40 9.93 -12.22
CA LEU A 241 -0.73 9.13 -12.69
C LEU A 241 -1.15 8.11 -11.64
N THR A 242 -2.45 7.81 -11.62
CA THR A 242 -3.00 6.72 -10.80
C THR A 242 -2.35 5.39 -11.15
N GLY A 243 -1.98 4.62 -10.13
CA GLY A 243 -1.46 3.27 -10.31
C GLY A 243 0.00 3.16 -10.77
N ARG A 244 0.82 4.21 -10.60
CA ARG A 244 2.25 4.18 -10.95
C ARG A 244 3.17 3.88 -9.76
N LYS A 245 2.62 3.61 -8.58
CA LYS A 245 3.38 3.26 -7.36
C LYS A 245 2.98 1.90 -6.79
N ILE A 246 2.63 0.94 -7.66
CA ILE A 246 2.09 -0.37 -7.29
C ILE A 246 3.02 -1.19 -6.39
N ILE A 247 4.33 -1.03 -6.49
CA ILE A 247 5.30 -1.71 -5.64
C ILE A 247 5.39 -1.05 -4.26
N VAL A 248 5.32 0.29 -4.20
CA VAL A 248 5.18 1.06 -2.95
C VAL A 248 3.85 0.71 -2.25
N ASP A 249 2.79 0.56 -3.01
CA ASP A 249 1.45 0.24 -2.48
C ASP A 249 1.37 -1.15 -1.85
N THR A 250 2.28 -2.06 -2.17
CA THR A 250 2.26 -3.46 -1.76
C THR A 250 3.44 -3.80 -0.83
N TYR A 251 4.46 -4.51 -1.31
CA TYR A 251 5.50 -5.10 -0.46
C TYR A 251 6.92 -4.58 -0.76
N GLY A 252 7.07 -3.47 -1.49
CA GLY A 252 8.36 -2.85 -1.76
C GLY A 252 9.33 -3.73 -2.56
N GLY A 253 8.80 -4.65 -3.38
CA GLY A 253 9.59 -5.57 -4.18
C GLY A 253 9.96 -6.88 -3.47
N TYR A 254 9.53 -7.09 -2.23
CA TYR A 254 9.84 -8.31 -1.46
C TYR A 254 9.01 -9.52 -1.91
N SER A 255 7.83 -9.30 -2.45
CA SER A 255 6.93 -10.27 -3.04
C SER A 255 6.74 -10.02 -4.54
N ARG A 256 6.28 -11.06 -5.26
CA ARG A 256 5.80 -10.91 -6.63
C ARG A 256 4.62 -9.93 -6.68
N HIS A 257 4.34 -9.41 -7.87
CA HIS A 257 3.21 -8.52 -8.15
C HIS A 257 2.52 -8.90 -9.44
N GLY A 258 1.19 -8.87 -9.46
CA GLY A 258 0.40 -9.24 -10.65
C GLY A 258 0.26 -8.13 -11.70
N GLY A 259 0.68 -6.91 -11.37
CA GLY A 259 0.62 -5.74 -12.27
C GLY A 259 -0.62 -4.87 -12.09
N GLY A 260 -1.68 -5.34 -11.42
CA GLY A 260 -2.90 -4.57 -11.18
C GLY A 260 -2.72 -3.43 -10.18
N ALA A 261 -3.14 -2.22 -10.53
CA ALA A 261 -3.21 -1.08 -9.61
C ALA A 261 -4.50 -1.13 -8.77
N PHE A 262 -4.50 -0.49 -7.60
CA PHE A 262 -5.62 -0.48 -6.66
C PHE A 262 -6.46 0.78 -6.74
N SER A 263 -5.83 1.94 -6.61
CA SER A 263 -6.54 3.23 -6.50
C SER A 263 -7.46 3.50 -7.67
N GLY A 264 -8.62 4.08 -7.38
CA GLY A 264 -9.65 4.38 -8.37
C GLY A 264 -10.53 3.20 -8.78
N LYS A 265 -10.27 1.98 -8.30
CA LYS A 265 -11.05 0.77 -8.61
C LYS A 265 -11.97 0.41 -7.45
N ASP A 266 -13.27 0.24 -7.72
CA ASP A 266 -14.22 -0.29 -6.75
C ASP A 266 -13.96 -1.79 -6.46
N PRO A 267 -14.50 -2.36 -5.36
CA PRO A 267 -14.16 -3.71 -4.94
C PRO A 267 -14.65 -4.84 -5.86
N SER A 268 -15.45 -4.57 -6.89
CA SER A 268 -15.78 -5.56 -7.92
C SER A 268 -14.56 -5.92 -8.80
N LYS A 269 -13.55 -5.07 -8.84
CA LYS A 269 -12.29 -5.32 -9.54
C LYS A 269 -11.39 -6.20 -8.69
N VAL A 270 -11.15 -7.42 -9.16
CA VAL A 270 -10.33 -8.43 -8.46
C VAL A 270 -8.88 -7.99 -8.26
N ASP A 271 -8.35 -7.13 -9.13
CA ASP A 271 -7.04 -6.49 -8.93
C ASP A 271 -6.89 -5.92 -7.53
N ARG A 272 -7.94 -5.28 -7.00
CA ARG A 272 -7.95 -4.70 -5.66
C ARG A 272 -8.44 -5.70 -4.62
N SER A 273 -9.65 -6.21 -4.75
CA SER A 273 -10.29 -7.02 -3.71
C SER A 273 -9.58 -8.35 -3.47
N ALA A 274 -9.12 -9.03 -4.51
CA ALA A 274 -8.41 -10.30 -4.36
C ALA A 274 -6.97 -10.11 -3.85
N CYS A 275 -6.28 -9.00 -4.15
CA CYS A 275 -5.02 -8.66 -3.48
C CYS A 275 -5.21 -8.44 -1.98
N TYR A 276 -6.30 -7.77 -1.58
CA TYR A 276 -6.63 -7.58 -0.17
C TYR A 276 -6.95 -8.91 0.52
N MET A 277 -7.71 -9.80 -0.13
CA MET A 277 -7.96 -11.14 0.39
C MET A 277 -6.67 -11.97 0.45
N ALA A 278 -5.82 -11.93 -0.57
CA ALA A 278 -4.54 -12.65 -0.57
C ALA A 278 -3.63 -12.15 0.58
N ARG A 279 -3.62 -10.84 0.88
CA ARG A 279 -2.97 -10.29 2.07
C ARG A 279 -3.58 -10.82 3.36
N ASN A 280 -4.90 -10.83 3.49
CA ASN A 280 -5.60 -11.36 4.66
C ASN A 280 -5.26 -12.84 4.90
N ILE A 281 -5.24 -13.64 3.85
CA ILE A 281 -4.85 -15.05 3.89
C ILE A 281 -3.40 -15.19 4.39
N ALA A 282 -2.45 -14.53 3.73
CA ALA A 282 -1.04 -14.60 4.06
C ALA A 282 -0.78 -14.21 5.53
N LYS A 283 -1.43 -13.15 6.00
CA LYS A 283 -1.31 -12.67 7.37
C LYS A 283 -1.84 -13.66 8.39
N ASN A 284 -3.00 -14.29 8.11
CA ASN A 284 -3.56 -15.33 8.97
C ASN A 284 -2.69 -16.59 9.01
N VAL A 285 -2.11 -17.01 7.88
CA VAL A 285 -1.18 -18.17 7.81
C VAL A 285 0.04 -17.95 8.69
N VAL A 286 0.68 -16.76 8.60
CA VAL A 286 1.85 -16.44 9.45
C VAL A 286 1.44 -16.29 10.91
N ARG A 287 0.34 -15.60 11.22
CA ARG A 287 -0.15 -15.44 12.59
C ARG A 287 -0.52 -16.78 13.23
N ALA A 288 -1.03 -17.71 12.47
CA ALA A 288 -1.33 -19.09 12.92
C ALA A 288 -0.05 -19.92 13.18
N GLY A 289 1.12 -19.44 12.77
CA GLY A 289 2.38 -20.17 12.90
C GLY A 289 2.53 -21.34 11.91
N LEU A 290 1.77 -21.34 10.82
CA LEU A 290 1.88 -22.36 9.77
C LEU A 290 3.16 -22.17 8.94
N ALA A 291 3.61 -20.92 8.80
CA ALA A 291 4.88 -20.56 8.19
C ALA A 291 5.37 -19.23 8.79
N ARG A 292 6.69 -18.98 8.71
CA ARG A 292 7.27 -17.69 9.08
C ARG A 292 7.12 -16.65 7.96
N LYS A 293 7.01 -17.13 6.74
CA LYS A 293 6.88 -16.33 5.52
C LYS A 293 6.00 -17.08 4.52
N VAL A 294 5.08 -16.39 3.91
CA VAL A 294 4.21 -16.97 2.88
C VAL A 294 3.86 -15.94 1.82
N GLU A 295 3.91 -16.38 0.57
CA GLU A 295 3.32 -15.70 -0.59
C GLU A 295 2.13 -16.50 -1.08
N VAL A 296 1.00 -15.82 -1.31
CA VAL A 296 -0.24 -16.42 -1.80
C VAL A 296 -0.56 -15.82 -3.16
N GLN A 297 -0.81 -16.68 -4.15
CA GLN A 297 -1.33 -16.26 -5.46
C GLN A 297 -2.80 -16.68 -5.59
N LEU A 298 -3.64 -15.75 -6.03
CA LEU A 298 -4.97 -15.99 -6.55
C LEU A 298 -5.02 -15.57 -8.01
N ALA A 299 -5.64 -16.37 -8.88
CA ALA A 299 -5.81 -16.01 -10.29
C ALA A 299 -7.26 -16.21 -10.72
N TYR A 300 -7.75 -15.31 -11.57
CA TYR A 300 -9.13 -15.32 -12.07
C TYR A 300 -9.17 -15.24 -13.58
N ALA A 301 -10.23 -15.80 -14.15
CA ALA A 301 -10.63 -15.60 -15.54
C ALA A 301 -11.86 -14.68 -15.58
N ILE A 302 -11.96 -13.84 -16.60
CA ILE A 302 -13.10 -12.96 -16.78
C ILE A 302 -14.44 -13.77 -16.82
N GLY A 303 -15.44 -13.28 -16.10
CA GLY A 303 -16.77 -13.93 -16.03
C GLY A 303 -16.82 -15.18 -15.15
N VAL A 304 -15.70 -15.66 -14.57
CA VAL A 304 -15.66 -16.82 -13.69
C VAL A 304 -15.56 -16.40 -12.24
N ALA A 305 -16.43 -16.93 -11.36
CA ALA A 305 -16.46 -16.53 -9.95
C ALA A 305 -15.35 -17.21 -9.13
N GLU A 306 -15.11 -18.51 -9.36
CA GLU A 306 -14.08 -19.24 -8.65
C GLU A 306 -12.68 -18.94 -9.21
N PRO A 307 -11.64 -18.85 -8.36
CA PRO A 307 -10.28 -18.65 -8.84
C PRO A 307 -9.84 -19.87 -9.65
N VAL A 308 -9.23 -19.62 -10.82
CA VAL A 308 -8.66 -20.67 -11.67
C VAL A 308 -7.41 -21.28 -11.06
N SER A 309 -6.74 -20.57 -10.16
CA SER A 309 -5.55 -21.02 -9.45
C SER A 309 -5.48 -20.41 -8.05
N VAL A 310 -5.05 -21.22 -7.07
CA VAL A 310 -4.68 -20.81 -5.70
C VAL A 310 -3.37 -21.52 -5.38
N MET A 311 -2.35 -20.74 -5.00
CA MET A 311 -1.03 -21.24 -4.64
C MET A 311 -0.56 -20.59 -3.34
N ALA A 312 0.10 -21.36 -2.50
CA ALA A 312 0.89 -20.87 -1.37
C ALA A 312 2.35 -21.30 -1.53
N GLU A 313 3.27 -20.37 -1.35
CA GLU A 313 4.72 -20.59 -1.34
C GLU A 313 5.28 -20.13 0.01
N THR A 314 5.86 -21.03 0.78
CA THR A 314 6.38 -20.71 2.13
C THR A 314 7.90 -20.57 2.18
N PHE A 315 8.57 -20.68 1.07
CA PHE A 315 10.04 -20.52 0.96
C PHE A 315 10.82 -21.45 1.92
N GLY A 316 10.26 -22.62 2.23
CA GLY A 316 10.86 -23.59 3.16
C GLY A 316 10.75 -23.21 4.64
N THR A 317 9.91 -22.24 5.01
CA THR A 317 9.72 -21.79 6.40
C THR A 317 8.50 -22.44 7.09
N ALA A 318 7.79 -23.33 6.39
CA ALA A 318 6.54 -23.89 6.85
C ALA A 318 6.69 -24.96 7.95
N ALA A 319 5.71 -24.97 8.85
CA ALA A 319 5.52 -26.04 9.84
C ALA A 319 4.70 -27.22 9.28
N VAL A 320 3.97 -27.01 8.18
CA VAL A 320 3.18 -28.01 7.45
C VAL A 320 3.42 -27.82 5.96
N SER A 321 3.04 -28.79 5.09
CA SER A 321 3.33 -28.67 3.65
C SER A 321 2.54 -27.54 2.97
N ASP A 322 3.08 -26.99 1.88
CA ASP A 322 2.43 -25.94 1.08
C ASP A 322 1.08 -26.41 0.50
N GLU A 323 0.97 -27.72 0.16
CA GLU A 323 -0.28 -28.34 -0.27
C GLU A 323 -1.35 -28.31 0.83
N LYS A 324 -0.94 -28.60 2.09
CA LYS A 324 -1.85 -28.51 3.23
C LYS A 324 -2.31 -27.07 3.47
N ILE A 325 -1.40 -26.10 3.37
CA ILE A 325 -1.74 -24.67 3.49
C ILE A 325 -2.70 -24.26 2.38
N THR A 326 -2.45 -24.66 1.14
CA THR A 326 -3.32 -24.37 -0.01
C THR A 326 -4.72 -24.98 0.17
N ALA A 327 -4.83 -26.19 0.70
CA ALA A 327 -6.12 -26.81 1.02
C ALA A 327 -6.88 -26.02 2.10
N LEU A 328 -6.21 -25.63 3.17
CA LEU A 328 -6.78 -24.79 4.23
C LEU A 328 -7.24 -23.42 3.72
N ILE A 329 -6.50 -22.80 2.79
CA ILE A 329 -6.91 -21.53 2.17
C ILE A 329 -8.26 -21.70 1.48
N ARG A 330 -8.43 -22.76 0.67
CA ARG A 330 -9.69 -23.02 -0.04
C ARG A 330 -10.87 -23.33 0.89
N GLU A 331 -10.59 -23.92 2.04
CA GLU A 331 -11.63 -24.31 3.02
C GLU A 331 -12.07 -23.11 3.89
N TYR A 332 -11.13 -22.27 4.32
CA TYR A 332 -11.37 -21.25 5.35
C TYR A 332 -11.62 -19.84 4.81
N PHE A 333 -11.36 -19.57 3.53
CA PHE A 333 -11.51 -18.22 2.96
C PHE A 333 -12.46 -18.21 1.77
N PRO A 334 -13.39 -17.25 1.72
CA PRO A 334 -14.22 -17.06 0.54
C PRO A 334 -13.35 -16.45 -0.57
N LEU A 335 -13.27 -17.11 -1.71
CA LEU A 335 -12.40 -16.70 -2.80
C LEU A 335 -13.17 -16.16 -4.02
N THR A 336 -14.50 -16.22 -4.03
CA THR A 336 -15.28 -15.56 -5.08
C THR A 336 -15.28 -14.04 -4.89
N PRO A 337 -15.37 -13.22 -5.95
CA PRO A 337 -15.41 -11.76 -5.84
C PRO A 337 -16.45 -11.26 -4.83
N LYS A 338 -17.67 -11.80 -4.89
CA LYS A 338 -18.75 -11.48 -3.95
C LYS A 338 -18.37 -11.85 -2.51
N GLY A 339 -17.88 -13.06 -2.29
CA GLY A 339 -17.49 -13.55 -0.97
C GLY A 339 -16.36 -12.72 -0.35
N ILE A 340 -15.38 -12.29 -1.16
CA ILE A 340 -14.30 -11.40 -0.73
C ILE A 340 -14.85 -10.04 -0.27
N ILE A 341 -15.71 -9.43 -1.09
CA ILE A 341 -16.33 -8.13 -0.78
C ILE A 341 -17.11 -8.18 0.54
N GLU A 342 -17.88 -9.23 0.75
CA GLU A 342 -18.67 -9.44 1.97
C GLU A 342 -17.77 -9.70 3.19
N ALA A 343 -16.80 -10.60 3.08
CA ALA A 343 -15.93 -10.98 4.19
C ALA A 343 -15.04 -9.82 4.67
N LEU A 344 -14.56 -8.98 3.75
CA LEU A 344 -13.72 -7.83 4.06
C LEU A 344 -14.51 -6.52 4.19
N ASP A 345 -15.84 -6.54 4.04
CA ASP A 345 -16.72 -5.36 4.16
C ASP A 345 -16.23 -4.17 3.30
N LEU A 346 -16.02 -4.42 2.00
CA LEU A 346 -15.36 -3.50 1.09
C LEU A 346 -16.28 -2.45 0.44
N ARG A 347 -17.62 -2.48 0.70
CA ARG A 347 -18.55 -1.51 0.12
C ARG A 347 -18.72 -0.24 0.96
N ARG A 348 -17.64 0.19 1.61
CA ARG A 348 -17.61 1.38 2.48
C ARG A 348 -16.63 2.43 1.90
N PRO A 349 -16.79 3.71 2.24
CA PRO A 349 -15.84 4.75 1.85
C PRO A 349 -14.59 4.68 2.74
N ILE A 350 -13.66 3.80 2.40
CA ILE A 350 -12.43 3.49 3.16
C ILE A 350 -11.16 3.62 2.32
N TYR A 351 -11.28 4.00 1.07
CA TYR A 351 -10.22 3.86 0.08
C TYR A 351 -9.24 5.01 0.04
N LYS A 352 -9.68 6.24 0.29
CA LYS A 352 -8.77 7.40 0.39
C LYS A 352 -7.69 7.19 1.46
N ASP A 353 -8.01 6.52 2.57
CA ASP A 353 -7.06 6.19 3.63
C ASP A 353 -5.94 5.25 3.16
N THR A 354 -6.17 4.48 2.09
CA THR A 354 -5.20 3.52 1.55
C THR A 354 -4.25 4.14 0.53
N ALA A 355 -4.61 5.28 -0.03
CA ALA A 355 -3.95 5.86 -1.20
C ALA A 355 -2.55 6.44 -0.94
N ALA A 356 -2.08 6.44 0.31
CA ALA A 356 -0.72 6.82 0.69
C ALA A 356 -0.18 5.92 1.79
N TYR A 357 1.15 5.74 1.83
CA TYR A 357 1.89 4.98 2.85
C TYR A 357 1.61 3.46 2.83
N GLY A 358 1.26 2.91 1.66
CA GLY A 358 0.99 1.49 1.44
C GLY A 358 -0.42 1.06 1.84
N HIS A 359 -0.92 0.03 1.15
CA HIS A 359 -2.22 -0.58 1.42
C HIS A 359 -2.16 -1.65 2.50
N PHE A 360 -0.96 -2.15 2.82
CA PHE A 360 -0.72 -3.25 3.75
C PHE A 360 0.14 -2.82 4.94
N GLY A 361 0.08 -3.61 6.03
CA GLY A 361 0.79 -3.29 7.27
C GLY A 361 0.19 -2.10 8.02
N ARG A 362 -1.10 -1.86 7.85
CA ARG A 362 -1.85 -0.76 8.46
C ARG A 362 -2.76 -1.27 9.58
N SER A 363 -3.27 -0.35 10.37
CA SER A 363 -4.23 -0.63 11.44
C SER A 363 -5.43 0.31 11.37
N GLY A 364 -6.51 -0.08 12.02
CA GLY A 364 -7.75 0.71 12.07
C GLY A 364 -8.90 0.09 11.28
N PRO A 365 -10.11 0.68 11.39
CA PRO A 365 -11.35 0.10 10.87
C PRO A 365 -11.44 0.08 9.34
N SER A 366 -10.65 0.90 8.66
CA SER A 366 -10.58 0.94 7.18
C SER A 366 -9.82 -0.24 6.59
N PHE A 367 -8.93 -0.91 7.36
CA PHE A 367 -8.01 -1.93 6.86
C PHE A 367 -8.44 -3.34 7.28
N THR A 368 -9.62 -3.77 6.86
CA THR A 368 -10.24 -5.05 7.29
C THR A 368 -9.44 -6.28 6.87
N TRP A 369 -8.67 -6.20 5.80
CA TRP A 369 -7.79 -7.27 5.32
C TRP A 369 -6.56 -7.51 6.23
N GLU A 370 -6.33 -6.63 7.20
CA GLU A 370 -5.27 -6.81 8.20
C GLU A 370 -5.73 -7.63 9.43
N ARG A 371 -7.00 -8.06 9.50
CA ARG A 371 -7.52 -8.92 10.59
C ARG A 371 -6.87 -10.29 10.55
N THR A 372 -6.67 -10.88 11.75
CA THR A 372 -6.10 -12.21 11.93
C THR A 372 -7.05 -13.15 12.69
N ASP A 373 -8.33 -12.93 12.53
CA ASP A 373 -9.44 -13.61 13.20
C ASP A 373 -9.60 -15.09 12.84
N ARG A 374 -8.96 -15.54 11.75
CA ARG A 374 -8.93 -16.94 11.32
C ARG A 374 -7.70 -17.72 11.75
N ALA A 375 -6.74 -17.07 12.38
CA ALA A 375 -5.45 -17.68 12.71
C ALA A 375 -5.58 -18.92 13.63
N ASP A 376 -6.39 -18.83 14.69
CA ASP A 376 -6.57 -19.93 15.62
C ASP A 376 -7.27 -21.14 14.97
N ALA A 377 -8.28 -20.89 14.11
CA ALA A 377 -8.96 -21.93 13.36
C ALA A 377 -8.00 -22.65 12.39
N LEU A 378 -7.19 -21.89 11.66
CA LEU A 378 -6.16 -22.45 10.78
C LEU A 378 -5.13 -23.27 11.53
N ARG A 379 -4.64 -22.79 12.67
CA ARG A 379 -3.68 -23.48 13.51
C ARG A 379 -4.22 -24.82 13.97
N LYS A 380 -5.47 -24.84 14.46
CA LYS A 380 -6.16 -26.06 14.88
C LYS A 380 -6.34 -27.06 13.73
N ALA A 381 -6.80 -26.59 12.56
CA ALA A 381 -7.01 -27.43 11.38
C ALA A 381 -5.70 -27.96 10.78
N ALA A 382 -4.60 -27.24 10.98
CA ALA A 382 -3.25 -27.70 10.61
C ALA A 382 -2.71 -28.80 11.54
N GLY A 383 -3.33 -29.03 12.70
CA GLY A 383 -2.85 -30.00 13.72
C GLY A 383 -1.75 -29.45 14.61
N LEU A 384 -1.54 -28.14 14.62
CA LEU A 384 -0.57 -27.48 15.51
C LEU A 384 -1.26 -27.18 16.86
N GLY A 385 -0.65 -27.54 17.98
CA GLY A 385 -1.19 -27.33 19.34
C GLY A 385 -1.57 -25.86 19.62
N THR A 386 -2.28 -25.61 20.73
CA THR A 386 -2.75 -24.26 21.10
C THR A 386 -1.60 -23.25 21.28
N ALA A 387 -1.86 -21.96 21.00
CA ALA A 387 -0.86 -20.88 20.91
C ALA A 387 -0.07 -20.54 22.20
N ALA A 388 -0.27 -21.24 23.30
CA ALA A 388 0.37 -20.99 24.59
C ALA A 388 1.91 -21.09 24.63
N THR A 389 2.57 -21.29 23.46
CA THR A 389 4.02 -21.54 23.38
C THR A 389 4.80 -20.61 22.44
N VAL A 390 4.18 -19.66 21.78
CA VAL A 390 4.90 -18.80 20.80
C VAL A 390 5.56 -17.58 21.44
N GLU A 391 5.04 -17.06 22.56
CA GLU A 391 5.67 -15.94 23.28
C GLU A 391 6.99 -16.30 23.99
N ALA A 392 7.22 -17.60 24.30
CA ALA A 392 8.43 -18.04 24.97
C ALA A 392 9.65 -18.23 24.03
N ALA A 393 9.46 -18.23 22.72
CA ALA A 393 10.53 -18.42 21.74
C ALA A 393 11.11 -17.11 21.19
N ALA A 394 10.44 -15.98 21.38
CA ALA A 394 10.90 -14.67 20.92
C ALA A 394 11.89 -13.97 21.86
N HIS A 395 12.17 -14.57 23.04
CA HIS A 395 13.10 -14.05 24.05
C HIS A 395 14.27 -15.02 24.38
N ARG A 396 14.62 -15.90 23.46
CA ARG A 396 15.86 -16.70 23.59
C ARG A 396 16.83 -16.43 22.47
#